data_c7937a48b31fad5a73efc340899f25f1
#
_entry.id   c7937a48b31fad5a73efc340899f25f1
#
_cell.length_a   1.000
_cell.length_b   1.000
_cell.length_c   1.000
_cell.angle_alpha   90.00
_cell.angle_beta   90.00
_cell.angle_gamma   90.00
#
_symmetry.space_group_name_H-M   'P 1'
#
loop_
_entity.id
_entity.type
_entity.pdbx_description
1 polymer ?
#
loop_
_entity_poly.entity_id
_entity_poly.type
_entity_poly.pdbx_seq_one_letter_code
_entity_poly.pdbx_strand_id
1 'polypeptide(L)'
;MQRVNLPDDKPSAGIARGSGRIAVFVKDGCTACGQLVQRLQSSGAEFDLYMVGSRQDDARIRDWAKRAQIDPARVRAGSITLNHDGGRWLSLGLPGDLPAAVREVNGQWQRQP
;
A
#
# COMPACT_ATOMS: atom_id res chain seq x y z
N MET A 1 -1.04 -13.17 -1.08
CA MET A 1 -1.21 -11.81 -0.53
C MET A 1 -2.65 -11.63 -0.13
N GLN A 2 -2.86 -11.11 1.05
CA GLN A 2 -4.20 -10.93 1.59
C GLN A 2 -4.49 -9.45 1.79
N ARG A 3 -5.66 -9.06 1.37
CA ARG A 3 -6.12 -7.70 1.52
C ARG A 3 -6.78 -7.54 2.88
N VAL A 4 -6.49 -6.43 3.56
CA VAL A 4 -7.07 -6.11 4.84
C VAL A 4 -8.27 -5.22 4.62
N ASN A 5 -9.41 -5.62 5.13
CA ASN A 5 -10.62 -4.82 5.02
C ASN A 5 -10.87 -4.11 6.33
N LEU A 6 -11.33 -2.87 6.22
CA LEU A 6 -11.83 -2.15 7.38
C LEU A 6 -13.26 -2.60 7.66
N PRO A 7 -13.73 -2.40 8.91
CA PRO A 7 -15.14 -2.59 9.20
C PRO A 7 -15.95 -1.79 8.20
N ASP A 8 -16.99 -2.06 7.74
CA ASP A 8 -17.81 -1.34 6.76
C ASP A 8 -17.24 -1.32 5.35
N ASP A 9 -16.08 -1.92 5.13
CA ASP A 9 -15.52 -1.92 3.80
C ASP A 9 -16.38 -2.78 2.88
N LYS A 10 -16.62 -2.28 1.69
CA LYS A 10 -17.32 -3.04 0.69
C LYS A 10 -16.30 -3.66 -0.26
N PRO A 11 -16.56 -4.87 -0.73
CA PRO A 11 -15.68 -5.42 -1.75
C PRO A 11 -15.61 -4.43 -2.89
N SER A 12 -14.42 -4.17 -3.35
CA SER A 12 -14.29 -3.34 -4.54
C SER A 12 -14.92 -4.07 -5.70
N ALA A 13 -15.16 -3.36 -6.76
CA ALA A 13 -15.78 -3.94 -7.92
C ALA A 13 -14.97 -5.07 -8.53
N GLY A 14 -13.82 -5.37 -7.98
CA GLY A 14 -13.01 -6.47 -8.45
C GLY A 14 -12.41 -6.24 -9.80
N ILE A 15 -12.45 -5.05 -10.27
CA ILE A 15 -11.91 -4.75 -11.57
C ILE A 15 -10.41 -4.74 -11.49
N ALA A 16 -9.80 -5.48 -12.36
CA ALA A 16 -8.35 -5.49 -12.44
C ALA A 16 -7.85 -4.09 -12.69
N ARG A 17 -6.89 -3.72 -11.92
CA ARG A 17 -6.26 -2.45 -12.13
C ARG A 17 -5.26 -2.60 -13.22
N GLY A 18 -5.39 -1.83 -14.16
CA GLY A 18 -4.34 -1.76 -15.13
C GLY A 18 -3.09 -1.20 -14.51
N SER A 19 -2.07 -1.12 -15.29
CA SER A 19 -0.86 -0.44 -14.90
C SER A 19 -1.15 1.01 -14.59
N GLY A 20 -0.29 1.63 -13.86
CA GLY A 20 -0.43 3.02 -13.49
C GLY A 20 -0.83 3.24 -12.05
N ARG A 21 -1.38 2.24 -11.39
CA ARG A 21 -1.67 2.36 -9.97
C ARG A 21 -0.38 2.11 -9.17
N ILE A 22 -0.15 2.98 -8.20
CA ILE A 22 1.09 2.91 -7.42
C ILE A 22 0.96 1.83 -6.36
N ALA A 23 2.00 1.01 -6.21
CA ALA A 23 2.13 0.09 -5.09
C ALA A 23 3.14 0.68 -4.12
N VAL A 24 2.76 0.79 -2.84
CA VAL A 24 3.60 1.40 -1.82
C VAL A 24 3.97 0.34 -0.80
N PHE A 25 5.25 0.09 -0.64
CA PHE A 25 5.74 -0.88 0.31
C PHE A 25 6.26 -0.16 1.55
N VAL A 26 5.76 -0.57 2.70
CA VAL A 26 6.08 0.07 3.99
C VAL A 26 6.41 -1.00 5.01
N LYS A 27 6.94 -0.57 6.16
CA LYS A 27 7.17 -1.45 7.29
C LYS A 27 6.85 -0.71 8.57
N ASP A 28 6.69 -1.47 9.64
CA ASP A 28 6.44 -0.91 10.96
C ASP A 28 7.68 -0.16 11.44
N GLY A 29 7.46 0.87 12.27
CA GLY A 29 8.56 1.64 12.83
C GLY A 29 9.30 2.52 11.85
N CYS A 30 8.70 2.83 10.71
CA CYS A 30 9.35 3.58 9.65
C CYS A 30 8.68 4.94 9.50
N THR A 31 9.31 5.99 10.02
CA THR A 31 8.76 7.35 9.94
C THR A 31 8.64 7.81 8.48
N ALA A 32 9.64 7.52 7.67
CA ALA A 32 9.63 7.92 6.27
C ALA A 32 8.50 7.25 5.51
N CYS A 33 8.09 6.06 5.92
CA CYS A 33 6.97 5.36 5.29
C CYS A 33 5.66 6.15 5.49
N GLY A 34 5.42 6.62 6.71
CA GLY A 34 4.25 7.43 6.98
C GLY A 34 4.25 8.75 6.23
N GLN A 35 5.42 9.36 6.12
CA GLN A 35 5.56 10.61 5.38
C GLN A 35 5.25 10.44 3.90
N LEU A 36 5.74 9.37 3.30
CA LEU A 36 5.46 9.09 1.90
C LEU A 36 3.96 8.90 1.67
N VAL A 37 3.32 8.12 2.53
CA VAL A 37 1.89 7.87 2.39
C VAL A 37 1.09 9.15 2.52
N GLN A 38 1.48 10.04 3.42
CA GLN A 38 0.79 11.32 3.57
C GLN A 38 0.96 12.19 2.33
N ARG A 39 2.13 12.20 1.74
CA ARG A 39 2.34 12.95 0.51
C ARG A 39 1.47 12.41 -0.62
N LEU A 40 1.37 11.09 -0.73
CA LEU A 40 0.53 10.49 -1.76
C LEU A 40 -0.94 10.83 -1.56
N GLN A 41 -1.42 10.78 -0.33
CA GLN A 41 -2.80 11.17 -0.05
C GLN A 41 -3.05 12.63 -0.41
N SER A 42 -2.12 13.51 -0.03
CA SER A 42 -2.27 14.93 -0.29
C SER A 42 -2.32 15.24 -1.79
N SER A 43 -1.65 14.42 -2.59
CA SER A 43 -1.66 14.61 -4.04
C SER A 43 -2.89 13.99 -4.70
N GLY A 44 -3.73 13.29 -3.95
CA GLY A 44 -4.89 12.61 -4.50
C GLY A 44 -4.57 11.29 -5.20
N ALA A 45 -3.36 10.77 -5.04
CA ALA A 45 -2.97 9.54 -5.68
C ALA A 45 -3.76 8.34 -5.17
N GLU A 46 -4.03 7.40 -6.05
CA GLU A 46 -4.57 6.11 -5.67
C GLU A 46 -3.43 5.13 -5.55
N PHE A 47 -3.44 4.33 -4.49
CA PHE A 47 -2.33 3.40 -4.29
C PHE A 47 -2.76 2.19 -3.49
N ASP A 48 -2.01 1.12 -3.69
CA ASP A 48 -2.16 -0.10 -2.92
C ASP A 48 -0.99 -0.18 -1.95
N LEU A 49 -1.30 -0.25 -0.66
CA LEU A 49 -0.28 -0.29 0.37
C LEU A 49 -0.01 -1.75 0.75
N TYR A 50 1.26 -2.10 0.79
CA TYR A 50 1.71 -3.44 1.20
C TYR A 50 2.62 -3.31 2.40
N MET A 51 2.26 -3.96 3.50
CA MET A 51 3.09 -3.92 4.70
C MET A 51 4.00 -5.13 4.75
N VAL A 52 5.29 -4.87 4.66
CA VAL A 52 6.32 -5.89 4.78
C VAL A 52 6.46 -6.25 6.24
N GLY A 53 6.51 -7.54 6.53
CA GLY A 53 6.67 -8.00 7.90
C GLY A 53 5.43 -7.92 8.76
N SER A 54 4.26 -7.80 8.15
CA SER A 54 3.00 -7.73 8.90
C SER A 54 2.61 -9.05 9.54
N ARG A 55 3.19 -10.16 9.09
CA ARG A 55 2.94 -11.51 9.60
C ARG A 55 1.47 -11.89 9.54
N GLN A 56 0.75 -11.39 8.53
CA GLN A 56 -0.67 -11.66 8.34
C GLN A 56 -1.54 -11.14 9.49
N ASP A 57 -1.02 -10.19 10.27
CA ASP A 57 -1.75 -9.62 11.39
C ASP A 57 -2.49 -8.37 10.93
N ASP A 58 -3.81 -8.50 10.74
CA ASP A 58 -4.63 -7.40 10.26
C ASP A 58 -4.62 -6.21 11.21
N ALA A 59 -4.59 -6.46 12.51
CA ALA A 59 -4.57 -5.38 13.49
C ALA A 59 -3.34 -4.52 13.34
N ARG A 60 -2.21 -5.14 13.01
CA ARG A 60 -0.96 -4.40 12.82
C ARG A 60 -1.08 -3.41 11.67
N ILE A 61 -1.68 -3.84 10.56
CA ILE A 61 -1.87 -2.95 9.42
C ILE A 61 -2.86 -1.84 9.76
N ARG A 62 -3.95 -2.17 10.41
CA ARG A 62 -4.95 -1.15 10.79
C ARG A 62 -4.37 -0.12 11.75
N ASP A 63 -3.59 -0.55 12.72
CA ASP A 63 -2.94 0.36 13.65
C ASP A 63 -1.95 1.26 12.93
N TRP A 64 -1.18 0.67 12.02
CA TRP A 64 -0.24 1.45 11.23
C TRP A 64 -0.97 2.51 10.39
N ALA A 65 -2.07 2.13 9.77
CA ALA A 65 -2.86 3.05 8.95
C ALA A 65 -3.40 4.21 9.79
N LYS A 66 -3.82 3.95 11.01
CA LYS A 66 -4.28 5.00 11.90
C LYS A 66 -3.14 5.97 12.24
N ARG A 67 -1.98 5.43 12.59
CA ARG A 67 -0.83 6.29 12.92
C ARG A 67 -0.37 7.10 11.74
N ALA A 68 -0.46 6.55 10.53
CA ALA A 68 -0.08 7.25 9.31
C ALA A 68 -1.19 8.16 8.80
N GLN A 69 -2.33 8.20 9.49
CA GLN A 69 -3.46 9.06 9.16
C GLN A 69 -4.03 8.79 7.77
N ILE A 70 -4.11 7.52 7.42
CA ILE A 70 -4.77 7.12 6.18
C ILE A 70 -6.27 7.33 6.34
N ASP A 71 -6.88 7.99 5.35
CA ASP A 71 -8.29 8.32 5.37
C ASP A 71 -9.13 7.06 5.18
N PRO A 72 -9.94 6.66 6.18
CA PRO A 72 -10.77 5.46 6.05
C PRO A 72 -11.77 5.56 4.90
N ALA A 73 -12.23 6.74 4.56
CA ALA A 73 -13.18 6.90 3.47
C ALA A 73 -12.55 6.51 2.14
N ARG A 74 -11.27 6.83 1.96
CA ARG A 74 -10.56 6.46 0.74
C ARG A 74 -10.32 4.95 0.67
N VAL A 75 -10.12 4.32 1.83
CA VAL A 75 -9.99 2.86 1.87
C VAL A 75 -11.32 2.21 1.49
N ARG A 76 -12.41 2.70 2.04
CA ARG A 76 -13.74 2.18 1.69
C ARG A 76 -14.06 2.37 0.22
N ALA A 77 -13.61 3.49 -0.35
CA ALA A 77 -13.84 3.78 -1.76
C ALA A 77 -12.93 2.98 -2.70
N GLY A 78 -11.92 2.32 -2.16
CA GLY A 78 -10.99 1.55 -2.98
C GLY A 78 -9.86 2.37 -3.57
N SER A 79 -9.79 3.67 -3.27
CA SER A 79 -8.68 4.50 -3.73
C SER A 79 -7.37 4.11 -3.07
N ILE A 80 -7.46 3.64 -1.83
CA ILE A 80 -6.32 3.13 -1.08
C ILE A 80 -6.69 1.73 -0.63
N THR A 81 -5.81 0.76 -0.86
CA THR A 81 -6.01 -0.58 -0.31
C THR A 81 -4.91 -0.89 0.68
N LEU A 82 -5.23 -1.71 1.67
CA LEU A 82 -4.29 -2.14 2.69
C LEU A 82 -4.07 -3.63 2.54
N ASN A 83 -2.83 -4.04 2.38
CA ASN A 83 -2.51 -5.43 2.05
C ASN A 83 -1.32 -5.93 2.84
N HIS A 84 -1.31 -7.22 3.11
CA HIS A 84 -0.09 -7.89 3.58
C HIS A 84 0.83 -8.10 2.38
N ASP A 85 2.13 -7.86 2.60
CA ASP A 85 3.08 -7.99 1.51
C ASP A 85 3.24 -9.43 1.03
N GLY A 86 3.32 -10.37 1.97
CA GLY A 86 3.40 -11.78 1.62
C GLY A 86 4.60 -12.16 0.78
N GLY A 87 5.72 -11.45 0.94
CA GLY A 87 6.92 -11.74 0.18
C GLY A 87 7.01 -11.01 -1.15
N ARG A 88 6.02 -10.21 -1.47
CA ARG A 88 5.97 -9.53 -2.77
C ARG A 88 7.15 -8.58 -2.99
N TRP A 89 7.52 -7.83 -1.95
CA TRP A 89 8.63 -6.88 -2.08
C TRP A 89 9.92 -7.60 -2.48
N LEU A 90 10.23 -8.69 -1.80
CA LEU A 90 11.45 -9.43 -2.13
C LEU A 90 11.38 -10.03 -3.53
N SER A 91 10.20 -10.47 -3.96
CA SER A 91 10.08 -11.07 -5.28
C SER A 91 10.27 -10.08 -6.41
N LEU A 92 10.07 -8.79 -6.14
CA LEU A 92 10.29 -7.77 -7.18
C LEU A 92 11.77 -7.55 -7.47
N GLY A 93 12.64 -7.85 -6.49
CA GLY A 93 14.09 -7.71 -6.69
C GLY A 93 14.57 -6.29 -6.91
N LEU A 94 13.82 -5.30 -6.48
CA LEU A 94 14.20 -3.91 -6.68
C LEU A 94 15.18 -3.47 -5.61
N PRO A 95 16.14 -2.61 -5.97
CA PRO A 95 17.12 -2.14 -5.01
C PRO A 95 16.55 -1.07 -4.09
N GLY A 96 17.21 -0.86 -2.96
CA GLY A 96 16.89 0.21 -2.04
C GLY A 96 16.04 -0.25 -0.88
N ASP A 97 15.83 0.66 0.04
CA ASP A 97 15.11 0.39 1.27
C ASP A 97 13.66 0.83 1.18
N LEU A 98 12.89 0.47 2.20
CA LEU A 98 11.55 0.98 2.36
C LEU A 98 11.59 2.37 2.98
N PRO A 99 10.64 3.24 2.66
CA PRO A 99 9.47 2.97 1.82
C PRO A 99 9.83 2.95 0.35
N ALA A 100 9.01 2.26 -0.42
CA ALA A 100 9.19 2.23 -1.86
C ALA A 100 7.84 2.41 -2.54
N ALA A 101 7.77 3.33 -3.47
CA ALA A 101 6.62 3.49 -4.34
C ALA A 101 7.03 2.97 -5.71
N VAL A 102 6.26 2.02 -6.23
CA VAL A 102 6.59 1.41 -7.52
C VAL A 102 5.36 1.42 -8.40
N ARG A 103 5.60 1.41 -9.69
CA ARG A 103 4.53 1.38 -10.67
C ARG A 103 4.91 0.43 -11.77
N GLU A 104 3.95 -0.31 -12.27
CA GLU A 104 4.17 -1.18 -13.40
C GLU A 104 4.10 -0.36 -14.69
N VAL A 105 5.16 -0.41 -15.47
CA VAL A 105 5.25 0.29 -16.75
C VAL A 105 5.69 -0.71 -17.79
N ASN A 106 4.84 -0.96 -18.77
CA ASN A 106 5.16 -1.91 -19.85
C ASN A 106 5.57 -3.29 -19.34
N GLY A 107 4.85 -3.75 -18.29
CA GLY A 107 5.11 -5.07 -17.72
C GLY A 107 6.25 -5.13 -16.74
N GLN A 108 6.89 -4.01 -16.45
CA GLN A 108 8.01 -3.98 -15.52
C GLN A 108 7.71 -3.05 -14.34
N TRP A 109 8.08 -3.50 -13.16
CA TRP A 109 7.90 -2.71 -11.96
C TRP A 109 9.07 -1.74 -11.80
N GLN A 110 8.77 -0.46 -11.71
CA GLN A 110 9.78 0.58 -11.62
C GLN A 110 9.57 1.42 -10.37
N ARG A 111 10.67 1.66 -9.67
CA ARG A 111 10.62 2.50 -8.48
C ARG A 111 10.38 3.95 -8.90
N GLN A 112 9.47 4.60 -8.19
CA GLN A 112 9.13 5.99 -8.46
C GLN A 112 9.97 6.92 -7.59
N PRO A 113 10.34 8.09 -8.10
CA PRO A 113 11.13 9.05 -7.32
C PRO A 113 10.41 9.52 -6.06
#